data_4215bd6f0cf4b250b49d03bd9263c5ff
#
_entry.id   4215bd6f0cf4b250b49d03bd9263c5ff
#
_cell.length_a   1.000
_cell.length_b   1.000
_cell.length_c   1.000
_cell.angle_alpha   90.00
_cell.angle_beta   90.00
_cell.angle_gamma   90.00
#
_symmetry.space_group_name_H-M   'P 1'
#
loop_
_entity.id
_entity.type
_entity.pdbx_description
1 polymer ?
#
loop_
_entity_poly.entity_id
_entity_poly.type
_entity_poly.pdbx_seq_one_letter_code
_entity_poly.pdbx_strand_id
1 'polypeptide(L)'
;MRVAVVGGGLAGLSAALELVDGGHEVTVYEARPTLGGAVQTLPRREGDPEPPPDNGQHIALGCFTEYLRFLERIGESASVRRLPLDLTVLDERGRAAAIRPSPLALLRYRHVRLGDRLRILRALARWGDAGGTTFAEALRARGQSQQAIDRFWDVFIRPALNLRAEEASAAAGSFTVETALLAGKRASDLILPARPLGEMHGEAAARALAAAGAIVRTGTRVDGLDELEADAAVVAVPPAESARLLVEPEPELENSPIVSVHLLFDRRVLHHALAALLDSPAHWIFDRGRLTGREPERGQYLTVVSSGAPELEALRGRELVELIAAAVVERLGQAELLWSRVSREPEATIAVRPGSELHRPGPQTARLNVTRAGAWTGTGWPPTMEGAVRSGIAAARALTAARQEVAA
;
A
#
# COMPACT_ATOMS: atom_id res chain seq x y z
N MET A 1 -5.35 27.06 17.60
CA MET A 1 -4.43 27.64 16.60
C MET A 1 -4.91 27.30 15.21
N ARG A 2 -4.55 28.15 14.23
CA ARG A 2 -4.79 27.88 12.81
C ARG A 2 -3.66 27.03 12.27
N VAL A 3 -3.97 25.88 11.70
CA VAL A 3 -2.96 24.94 11.16
C VAL A 3 -3.24 24.69 9.68
N ALA A 4 -2.21 24.86 8.85
CA ALA A 4 -2.22 24.48 7.46
C ALA A 4 -1.71 23.03 7.32
N VAL A 5 -2.43 22.20 6.60
CA VAL A 5 -1.97 20.87 6.19
C VAL A 5 -1.78 20.88 4.68
N VAL A 6 -0.54 20.74 4.23
CA VAL A 6 -0.17 20.77 2.81
C VAL A 6 -0.01 19.35 2.30
N GLY A 7 -0.93 18.92 1.43
CA GLY A 7 -1.05 17.57 0.89
C GLY A 7 -2.26 16.83 1.43
N GLY A 8 -3.14 16.39 0.51
CA GLY A 8 -4.39 15.68 0.79
C GLY A 8 -4.31 14.16 0.62
N GLY A 9 -3.12 13.56 0.79
CA GLY A 9 -2.93 12.12 0.88
C GLY A 9 -3.30 11.56 2.26
N LEU A 10 -3.24 10.23 2.46
CA LEU A 10 -3.59 9.59 3.75
C LEU A 10 -2.82 10.20 4.94
N ALA A 11 -1.57 10.57 4.76
CA ALA A 11 -0.76 11.21 5.80
C ALA A 11 -1.33 12.59 6.20
N GLY A 12 -1.60 13.44 5.21
CA GLY A 12 -2.17 14.77 5.47
C GLY A 12 -3.59 14.71 6.02
N LEU A 13 -4.42 13.81 5.47
CA LEU A 13 -5.80 13.62 5.94
C LEU A 13 -5.85 13.13 7.39
N SER A 14 -4.95 12.18 7.77
CA SER A 14 -4.89 11.71 9.15
C SER A 14 -4.33 12.78 10.10
N ALA A 15 -3.35 13.59 9.67
CA ALA A 15 -2.87 14.74 10.44
C ALA A 15 -3.99 15.78 10.65
N ALA A 16 -4.74 16.09 9.59
CA ALA A 16 -5.83 17.05 9.66
C ALA A 16 -6.93 16.60 10.64
N LEU A 17 -7.31 15.32 10.59
CA LEU A 17 -8.30 14.76 11.52
C LEU A 17 -7.80 14.77 12.97
N GLU A 18 -6.56 14.38 13.23
CA GLU A 18 -5.97 14.42 14.58
C GLU A 18 -5.93 15.86 15.14
N LEU A 19 -5.59 16.84 14.30
CA LEU A 19 -5.55 18.26 14.68
C LEU A 19 -6.94 18.83 14.96
N VAL A 20 -7.93 18.51 14.13
CA VAL A 20 -9.32 18.94 14.35
C VAL A 20 -9.86 18.33 15.64
N ASP A 21 -9.63 17.05 15.89
CA ASP A 21 -10.03 16.36 17.12
C ASP A 21 -9.33 16.96 18.36
N GLY A 22 -8.14 17.55 18.16
CA GLY A 22 -7.41 18.36 19.15
C GLY A 22 -7.92 19.81 19.31
N GLY A 23 -9.00 20.20 18.63
CA GLY A 23 -9.62 21.54 18.74
C GLY A 23 -8.87 22.65 17.98
N HIS A 24 -8.15 22.30 16.91
CA HIS A 24 -7.45 23.28 16.07
C HIS A 24 -8.29 23.66 14.84
N GLU A 25 -8.12 24.88 14.35
CA GLU A 25 -8.69 25.34 13.08
C GLU A 25 -7.79 24.84 11.94
N VAL A 26 -8.28 23.94 11.11
CA VAL A 26 -7.47 23.27 10.09
C VAL A 26 -7.90 23.68 8.68
N THR A 27 -6.92 24.04 7.86
CA THR A 27 -7.09 24.16 6.40
C THR A 27 -6.18 23.18 5.68
N VAL A 28 -6.78 22.29 4.89
CA VAL A 28 -6.06 21.34 4.02
C VAL A 28 -5.89 21.93 2.63
N TYR A 29 -4.69 21.91 2.11
CA TYR A 29 -4.35 22.34 0.76
C TYR A 29 -3.90 21.13 -0.07
N GLU A 30 -4.55 20.89 -1.20
CA GLU A 30 -4.19 19.81 -2.13
C GLU A 30 -4.06 20.38 -3.55
N ALA A 31 -2.93 20.13 -4.18
CA ALA A 31 -2.64 20.63 -5.52
C ALA A 31 -3.50 19.97 -6.62
N ARG A 32 -3.90 18.71 -6.41
CA ARG A 32 -4.79 17.97 -7.33
C ARG A 32 -6.25 18.33 -7.06
N PRO A 33 -7.14 18.09 -8.05
CA PRO A 33 -8.58 18.32 -7.87
C PRO A 33 -9.25 17.36 -6.88
N THR A 34 -8.59 16.24 -6.52
CA THR A 34 -9.11 15.18 -5.66
C THR A 34 -8.15 14.88 -4.51
N LEU A 35 -8.71 14.55 -3.35
CA LEU A 35 -7.98 14.04 -2.19
C LEU A 35 -7.69 12.54 -2.35
N GLY A 36 -6.80 12.00 -1.49
CA GLY A 36 -6.45 10.59 -1.43
C GLY A 36 -4.98 10.30 -1.73
N GLY A 37 -4.28 11.21 -2.43
CA GLY A 37 -2.85 11.05 -2.75
C GLY A 37 -2.59 9.79 -3.58
N ALA A 38 -1.91 8.80 -3.02
CA ALA A 38 -1.60 7.52 -3.68
C ALA A 38 -2.76 6.52 -3.67
N VAL A 39 -3.86 6.77 -2.98
CA VAL A 39 -5.06 5.91 -2.97
C VAL A 39 -6.19 6.59 -3.74
N GLN A 40 -6.24 6.36 -5.05
CA GLN A 40 -7.12 7.09 -5.96
C GLN A 40 -7.90 6.18 -6.92
N THR A 41 -9.09 6.63 -7.26
CA THR A 41 -9.82 6.14 -8.43
C THR A 41 -9.37 6.93 -9.66
N LEU A 42 -9.10 6.24 -10.75
CA LEU A 42 -8.68 6.89 -11.99
C LEU A 42 -9.82 7.74 -12.57
N PRO A 43 -9.50 8.87 -13.22
CA PRO A 43 -10.50 9.66 -13.91
C PRO A 43 -11.29 8.80 -14.89
N ARG A 44 -12.62 8.89 -14.84
CA ARG A 44 -13.50 8.07 -15.66
C ARG A 44 -13.28 8.33 -17.17
N ARG A 45 -13.30 7.26 -17.96
CA ARG A 45 -13.28 7.31 -19.42
C ARG A 45 -14.51 6.62 -19.97
N GLU A 46 -14.90 7.00 -21.19
CA GLU A 46 -15.94 6.27 -21.90
C GLU A 46 -15.55 4.81 -22.09
N GLY A 47 -16.47 3.89 -21.81
CA GLY A 47 -16.24 2.45 -21.87
C GLY A 47 -15.57 1.83 -20.64
N ASP A 48 -15.22 2.61 -19.60
CA ASP A 48 -14.75 2.04 -18.34
C ASP A 48 -15.85 1.18 -17.68
N PRO A 49 -15.52 -0.01 -17.19
CA PRO A 49 -16.48 -0.86 -16.46
C PRO A 49 -16.86 -0.27 -15.11
N GLU A 50 -17.92 -0.81 -14.52
CA GLU A 50 -18.27 -0.57 -13.11
C GLU A 50 -17.73 -1.67 -12.19
N PRO A 51 -17.16 -1.29 -11.03
CA PRO A 51 -16.80 0.08 -10.63
C PRO A 51 -15.63 0.61 -11.45
N PRO A 52 -15.44 1.94 -11.49
CA PRO A 52 -14.33 2.52 -12.22
C PRO A 52 -12.98 1.99 -11.70
N PRO A 53 -11.96 1.88 -12.57
CA PRO A 53 -10.65 1.40 -12.15
C PRO A 53 -9.99 2.36 -11.15
N ASP A 54 -9.34 1.80 -10.14
CA ASP A 54 -8.45 2.54 -9.25
C ASP A 54 -7.03 2.58 -9.82
N ASN A 55 -6.13 3.35 -9.22
CA ASN A 55 -4.71 3.35 -9.61
C ASN A 55 -4.01 2.01 -9.31
N GLY A 56 -4.65 1.11 -8.61
CA GLY A 56 -4.25 -0.25 -8.33
C GLY A 56 -5.19 -0.93 -7.34
N GLN A 57 -4.99 -2.21 -7.08
CA GLN A 57 -5.69 -2.88 -5.98
C GLN A 57 -4.85 -2.76 -4.71
N HIS A 58 -5.35 -2.00 -3.76
CA HIS A 58 -4.72 -1.87 -2.45
C HIS A 58 -5.24 -2.95 -1.50
N ILE A 59 -4.35 -3.52 -0.71
CA ILE A 59 -4.65 -4.45 0.37
C ILE A 59 -4.06 -3.87 1.66
N ALA A 60 -4.90 -3.74 2.68
CA ALA A 60 -4.42 -3.60 4.05
C ALA A 60 -4.45 -4.95 4.76
N LEU A 61 -3.73 -5.06 5.84
CA LEU A 61 -3.72 -6.25 6.69
C LEU A 61 -4.42 -5.98 8.02
N GLY A 62 -4.85 -7.02 8.69
CA GLY A 62 -5.49 -6.91 10.00
C GLY A 62 -4.64 -6.25 11.07
N CYS A 63 -3.31 -6.20 10.88
CA CYS A 63 -2.36 -5.47 11.73
C CYS A 63 -2.28 -3.96 11.45
N PHE A 64 -2.95 -3.44 10.42
CA PHE A 64 -2.97 -2.01 10.07
C PHE A 64 -3.95 -1.25 10.98
N THR A 65 -3.60 -1.10 12.24
CA THR A 65 -4.51 -0.62 13.28
C THR A 65 -4.89 0.85 13.13
N GLU A 66 -3.93 1.71 12.79
CA GLU A 66 -4.21 3.14 12.63
C GLU A 66 -4.95 3.43 11.32
N TYR A 67 -4.66 2.70 10.25
CA TYR A 67 -5.43 2.78 9.02
C TYR A 67 -6.90 2.36 9.23
N LEU A 68 -7.15 1.30 9.99
CA LEU A 68 -8.51 0.86 10.30
C LEU A 68 -9.25 1.89 11.19
N ARG A 69 -8.56 2.53 12.15
CA ARG A 69 -9.11 3.65 12.92
C ARG A 69 -9.40 4.87 12.04
N PHE A 70 -8.52 5.17 11.10
CA PHE A 70 -8.75 6.22 10.12
C PHE A 70 -10.04 5.96 9.34
N LEU A 71 -10.25 4.73 8.82
CA LEU A 71 -11.50 4.36 8.14
C LEU A 71 -12.73 4.50 9.05
N GLU A 72 -12.61 4.12 10.31
CA GLU A 72 -13.67 4.30 11.30
C GLU A 72 -13.99 5.77 11.51
N ARG A 73 -12.97 6.62 11.67
CA ARG A 73 -13.11 8.07 11.89
C ARG A 73 -13.79 8.78 10.73
N ILE A 74 -13.58 8.33 9.50
CA ILE A 74 -14.23 8.88 8.31
C ILE A 74 -15.53 8.17 7.91
N GLY A 75 -16.02 7.20 8.72
CA GLY A 75 -17.27 6.49 8.52
C GLY A 75 -17.24 5.38 7.48
N GLU A 76 -16.07 4.85 7.13
CA GLU A 76 -15.88 3.87 6.04
C GLU A 76 -15.49 2.45 6.53
N SER A 77 -15.71 2.12 7.81
CA SER A 77 -15.43 0.77 8.35
C SER A 77 -16.18 -0.34 7.61
N ALA A 78 -17.37 -0.06 7.09
CA ALA A 78 -18.18 -1.01 6.33
C ALA A 78 -17.76 -1.11 4.84
N SER A 79 -16.89 -0.23 4.37
CA SER A 79 -16.43 -0.16 2.97
C SER A 79 -15.25 -1.09 2.68
N VAL A 80 -14.92 -1.97 3.62
CA VAL A 80 -13.88 -3.00 3.44
C VAL A 80 -14.44 -4.40 3.65
N ARG A 81 -13.91 -5.35 2.91
CA ARG A 81 -14.11 -6.77 3.16
C ARG A 81 -12.94 -7.33 3.94
N ARG A 82 -13.21 -7.85 5.13
CA ARG A 82 -12.21 -8.56 5.94
C ARG A 82 -12.29 -10.05 5.66
N LEU A 83 -11.24 -10.59 5.06
CA LEU A 83 -11.13 -12.02 4.74
C LEU A 83 -9.97 -12.62 5.53
N PRO A 84 -10.14 -13.80 6.13
CA PRO A 84 -8.99 -14.55 6.65
C PRO A 84 -7.95 -14.75 5.55
N LEU A 85 -6.66 -14.81 5.91
CA LEU A 85 -5.62 -15.14 4.96
C LEU A 85 -5.86 -16.56 4.39
N ASP A 86 -6.40 -16.62 3.20
CA ASP A 86 -6.56 -17.82 2.38
C ASP A 86 -6.15 -17.47 0.96
N LEU A 87 -4.83 -17.43 0.73
CA LEU A 87 -4.26 -17.00 -0.53
C LEU A 87 -4.10 -18.20 -1.46
N THR A 88 -4.83 -18.20 -2.55
CA THR A 88 -4.60 -19.13 -3.67
C THR A 88 -3.34 -18.69 -4.42
N VAL A 89 -2.40 -19.61 -4.60
CA VAL A 89 -1.19 -19.44 -5.39
C VAL A 89 -1.21 -20.42 -6.56
N LEU A 90 -0.98 -19.92 -7.76
CA LEU A 90 -0.95 -20.71 -8.99
C LEU A 90 0.48 -20.87 -9.48
N ASP A 91 0.90 -22.09 -9.79
CA ASP A 91 2.21 -22.34 -10.39
C ASP A 91 2.20 -22.15 -11.92
N GLU A 92 3.31 -22.41 -12.57
CA GLU A 92 3.52 -22.23 -14.02
C GLU A 92 2.56 -23.10 -14.88
N ARG A 93 1.93 -24.11 -14.28
CA ARG A 93 0.97 -25.01 -14.93
C ARG A 93 -0.48 -24.70 -14.52
N GLY A 94 -0.72 -23.59 -13.83
CA GLY A 94 -2.04 -23.23 -13.32
C GLY A 94 -2.53 -24.11 -12.15
N ARG A 95 -1.66 -24.94 -11.54
CA ARG A 95 -2.05 -25.75 -10.39
C ARG A 95 -2.11 -24.90 -9.14
N ALA A 96 -3.23 -25.01 -8.41
CA ALA A 96 -3.48 -24.22 -7.21
C ALA A 96 -2.94 -24.88 -5.94
N ALA A 97 -2.36 -24.08 -5.05
CA ALA A 97 -2.13 -24.41 -3.66
C ALA A 97 -2.46 -23.20 -2.80
N ALA A 98 -2.90 -23.41 -1.54
CA ALA A 98 -3.31 -22.30 -0.69
C ALA A 98 -2.31 -22.06 0.44
N ILE A 99 -2.01 -20.79 0.68
CA ILE A 99 -1.28 -20.34 1.87
C ILE A 99 -2.30 -19.86 2.89
N ARG A 100 -2.28 -20.48 4.07
CA ARG A 100 -3.14 -20.17 5.22
C ARG A 100 -2.32 -20.13 6.51
N PRO A 101 -2.71 -19.37 7.54
CA PRO A 101 -1.98 -19.29 8.81
C PRO A 101 -2.23 -20.55 9.66
N SER A 102 -1.83 -21.71 9.14
CA SER A 102 -2.00 -23.03 9.76
C SER A 102 -0.83 -23.94 9.39
N PRO A 103 -0.18 -24.60 10.39
CA PRO A 103 0.87 -25.58 10.12
C PRO A 103 0.46 -26.69 9.15
N LEU A 104 -0.77 -27.19 9.29
CA LEU A 104 -1.30 -28.24 8.42
C LEU A 104 -1.50 -27.76 6.98
N ALA A 105 -1.97 -26.51 6.81
CA ALA A 105 -2.11 -25.91 5.49
C ALA A 105 -0.73 -25.73 4.81
N LEU A 106 0.27 -25.28 5.56
CA LEU A 106 1.64 -25.14 5.06
C LEU A 106 2.24 -26.50 4.66
N LEU A 107 1.98 -27.57 5.41
CA LEU A 107 2.38 -28.93 4.99
C LEU A 107 1.70 -29.40 3.69
N ARG A 108 0.56 -28.83 3.33
CA ARG A 108 -0.15 -29.09 2.08
C ARG A 108 0.24 -28.16 0.92
N TYR A 109 1.05 -27.15 1.19
CA TYR A 109 1.49 -26.18 0.17
C TYR A 109 2.49 -26.82 -0.81
N ARG A 110 1.99 -27.30 -1.94
CA ARG A 110 2.71 -28.18 -2.87
C ARG A 110 3.74 -27.47 -3.77
N HIS A 111 3.79 -26.13 -3.78
CA HIS A 111 4.71 -25.37 -4.62
C HIS A 111 6.14 -25.34 -4.09
N VAL A 112 6.37 -25.81 -2.86
CA VAL A 112 7.69 -26.04 -2.29
C VAL A 112 7.84 -27.51 -1.84
N ARG A 113 9.07 -27.99 -1.82
CA ARG A 113 9.41 -29.39 -1.43
C ARG A 113 9.04 -29.63 0.04
N LEU A 114 8.77 -30.87 0.41
CA LEU A 114 8.39 -31.22 1.78
C LEU A 114 9.44 -30.79 2.82
N GLY A 115 10.74 -30.96 2.50
CA GLY A 115 11.82 -30.50 3.37
C GLY A 115 11.79 -28.98 3.62
N ASP A 116 11.44 -28.20 2.59
CA ASP A 116 11.33 -26.74 2.73
C ASP A 116 10.10 -26.34 3.55
N ARG A 117 8.97 -27.05 3.41
CA ARG A 117 7.78 -26.82 4.25
C ARG A 117 8.11 -26.98 5.73
N LEU A 118 8.88 -28.03 6.08
CA LEU A 118 9.34 -28.26 7.45
C LEU A 118 10.31 -27.16 7.94
N ARG A 119 11.19 -26.69 7.06
CA ARG A 119 12.11 -25.58 7.37
C ARG A 119 11.34 -24.25 7.57
N ILE A 120 10.32 -23.98 6.74
CA ILE A 120 9.46 -22.80 6.90
C ILE A 120 8.73 -22.86 8.25
N LEU A 121 8.11 -24.01 8.59
CA LEU A 121 7.45 -24.21 9.89
C LEU A 121 8.42 -23.98 11.05
N ARG A 122 9.63 -24.53 10.96
CA ARG A 122 10.67 -24.34 11.99
C ARG A 122 11.08 -22.89 12.11
N ALA A 123 11.25 -22.17 11.00
CA ALA A 123 11.60 -20.75 10.99
C ALA A 123 10.51 -19.91 11.65
N LEU A 124 9.24 -20.11 11.29
CA LEU A 124 8.12 -19.42 11.89
C LEU A 124 7.95 -19.71 13.38
N ALA A 125 8.19 -20.96 13.82
CA ALA A 125 8.10 -21.35 15.22
C ALA A 125 9.26 -20.83 16.11
N ARG A 126 10.38 -20.45 15.50
CA ARG A 126 11.61 -19.98 16.18
C ARG A 126 12.07 -18.65 15.58
N TRP A 127 11.11 -17.79 15.25
CA TRP A 127 11.41 -16.50 14.68
C TRP A 127 12.21 -15.64 15.67
N GLY A 128 13.25 -15.02 15.20
CA GLY A 128 14.13 -14.17 15.98
C GLY A 128 15.14 -13.48 15.06
N ASP A 129 16.03 -12.70 15.57
CA ASP A 129 17.09 -12.11 14.76
C ASP A 129 18.01 -13.21 14.19
N ALA A 130 18.25 -13.17 12.89
CA ALA A 130 19.12 -14.11 12.18
C ALA A 130 20.30 -13.40 11.49
N GLY A 131 20.42 -12.07 11.69
CA GLY A 131 21.39 -11.26 10.96
C GLY A 131 21.08 -11.19 9.47
N GLY A 132 22.07 -10.73 8.70
CA GLY A 132 21.93 -10.49 7.27
C GLY A 132 21.59 -9.03 6.95
N THR A 133 21.96 -8.58 5.78
CA THR A 133 21.62 -7.24 5.29
C THR A 133 20.30 -7.26 4.53
N THR A 134 20.12 -8.24 3.63
CA THR A 134 18.85 -8.45 2.92
C THR A 134 17.97 -9.49 3.62
N PHE A 135 16.68 -9.44 3.36
CA PHE A 135 15.74 -10.40 3.92
C PHE A 135 16.02 -11.83 3.43
N ALA A 136 16.44 -11.99 2.18
CA ALA A 136 16.82 -13.29 1.66
C ALA A 136 18.04 -13.87 2.39
N GLU A 137 19.05 -13.07 2.74
CA GLU A 137 20.17 -13.51 3.57
C GLU A 137 19.70 -13.96 4.96
N ALA A 138 18.85 -13.18 5.60
CA ALA A 138 18.25 -13.53 6.88
C ALA A 138 17.42 -14.83 6.80
N LEU A 139 16.70 -15.07 5.70
CA LEU A 139 16.00 -16.32 5.46
C LEU A 139 16.95 -17.51 5.23
N ARG A 140 18.02 -17.32 4.45
CA ARG A 140 19.06 -18.37 4.25
C ARG A 140 19.75 -18.74 5.56
N ALA A 141 20.03 -17.78 6.42
CA ALA A 141 20.57 -18.02 7.76
C ALA A 141 19.61 -18.86 8.61
N ARG A 142 18.28 -18.75 8.39
CA ARG A 142 17.24 -19.62 8.98
C ARG A 142 17.06 -20.96 8.24
N GLY A 143 17.95 -21.30 7.31
CA GLY A 143 17.92 -22.56 6.54
C GLY A 143 16.90 -22.61 5.42
N GLN A 144 16.40 -21.46 4.95
CA GLN A 144 15.49 -21.43 3.81
C GLN A 144 16.23 -21.66 2.50
N SER A 145 15.66 -22.48 1.62
CA SER A 145 16.18 -22.66 0.26
C SER A 145 15.72 -21.52 -0.66
N GLN A 146 16.40 -21.36 -1.81
CA GLN A 146 15.96 -20.39 -2.82
C GLN A 146 14.52 -20.67 -3.27
N GLN A 147 14.15 -21.94 -3.47
CA GLN A 147 12.78 -22.32 -3.83
C GLN A 147 11.77 -21.86 -2.78
N ALA A 148 12.09 -21.95 -1.49
CA ALA A 148 11.23 -21.46 -0.42
C ALA A 148 11.12 -19.93 -0.42
N ILE A 149 12.23 -19.23 -0.72
CA ILE A 149 12.24 -17.77 -0.85
C ILE A 149 11.32 -17.34 -1.99
N ASP A 150 11.54 -17.85 -3.20
CA ASP A 150 10.82 -17.42 -4.39
C ASP A 150 9.34 -17.81 -4.37
N ARG A 151 9.01 -19.01 -3.87
CA ARG A 151 7.66 -19.59 -3.98
C ARG A 151 6.80 -19.50 -2.74
N PHE A 152 7.35 -19.02 -1.62
CA PHE A 152 6.60 -18.83 -0.39
C PHE A 152 6.83 -17.44 0.18
N TRP A 153 8.09 -17.06 0.48
CA TRP A 153 8.36 -15.78 1.16
C TRP A 153 8.08 -14.57 0.26
N ASP A 154 8.53 -14.58 -0.99
CA ASP A 154 8.29 -13.49 -1.93
C ASP A 154 6.82 -13.29 -2.29
N VAL A 155 5.99 -14.33 -2.14
CA VAL A 155 4.54 -14.19 -2.32
C VAL A 155 3.92 -13.18 -1.35
N PHE A 156 4.51 -13.02 -0.15
CA PHE A 156 4.09 -12.03 0.84
C PHE A 156 4.95 -10.76 0.81
N ILE A 157 6.25 -10.95 0.75
CA ILE A 157 7.20 -9.84 0.93
C ILE A 157 7.15 -8.88 -0.25
N ARG A 158 7.11 -9.40 -1.46
CA ARG A 158 7.08 -8.56 -2.65
C ARG A 158 5.88 -7.59 -2.69
N PRO A 159 4.64 -8.01 -2.46
CA PRO A 159 3.52 -7.06 -2.41
C PRO A 159 3.51 -6.18 -1.14
N ALA A 160 4.08 -6.63 -0.02
CA ALA A 160 4.10 -5.88 1.23
C ALA A 160 5.15 -4.76 1.26
N LEU A 161 6.34 -5.02 0.68
CA LEU A 161 7.47 -4.10 0.67
C LEU A 161 7.75 -3.49 -0.71
N ASN A 162 7.01 -3.93 -1.72
CA ASN A 162 7.22 -3.58 -3.13
C ASN A 162 8.66 -3.88 -3.61
N LEU A 163 9.28 -4.90 -3.03
CA LEU A 163 10.64 -5.39 -3.31
C LEU A 163 10.69 -6.90 -3.13
N ARG A 164 11.56 -7.58 -3.86
CA ARG A 164 11.86 -8.98 -3.61
C ARG A 164 12.67 -9.15 -2.31
N ALA A 165 12.61 -10.32 -1.71
CA ALA A 165 13.39 -10.64 -0.50
C ALA A 165 14.91 -10.41 -0.69
N GLU A 166 15.41 -10.59 -1.91
CA GLU A 166 16.82 -10.34 -2.29
C GLU A 166 17.22 -8.86 -2.17
N GLU A 167 16.26 -7.95 -2.26
CA GLU A 167 16.46 -6.50 -2.29
C GLU A 167 16.02 -5.82 -1.00
N ALA A 168 14.95 -6.33 -0.38
CA ALA A 168 14.39 -5.77 0.84
C ALA A 168 15.34 -5.92 2.03
N SER A 169 15.38 -4.92 2.92
CA SER A 169 16.18 -5.00 4.14
C SER A 169 15.72 -6.15 5.04
N ALA A 170 16.66 -6.79 5.74
CA ALA A 170 16.37 -7.85 6.69
C ALA A 170 15.42 -7.37 7.80
N ALA A 171 15.58 -6.14 8.25
CA ALA A 171 14.74 -5.52 9.28
C ALA A 171 13.29 -5.36 8.80
N ALA A 172 13.07 -4.78 7.60
CA ALA A 172 11.73 -4.58 7.05
C ALA A 172 11.03 -5.91 6.76
N GLY A 173 11.74 -6.90 6.21
CA GLY A 173 11.20 -8.24 5.98
C GLY A 173 10.82 -8.96 7.28
N SER A 174 11.70 -8.92 8.30
CA SER A 174 11.43 -9.50 9.62
C SER A 174 10.25 -8.82 10.31
N PHE A 175 10.21 -7.49 10.32
CA PHE A 175 9.08 -6.72 10.83
C PHE A 175 7.75 -7.13 10.17
N THR A 176 7.76 -7.29 8.83
CA THR A 176 6.56 -7.72 8.09
C THR A 176 6.08 -9.10 8.54
N VAL A 177 6.99 -10.06 8.71
CA VAL A 177 6.63 -11.41 9.20
C VAL A 177 6.10 -11.34 10.64
N GLU A 178 6.76 -10.63 11.52
CA GLU A 178 6.38 -10.50 12.93
C GLU A 178 4.99 -9.86 13.07
N THR A 179 4.75 -8.76 12.39
CA THR A 179 3.51 -8.00 12.52
C THR A 179 2.34 -8.64 11.77
N ALA A 180 2.56 -9.20 10.58
CA ALA A 180 1.51 -9.74 9.74
C ALA A 180 1.22 -11.23 9.99
N LEU A 181 2.24 -12.04 10.27
CA LEU A 181 2.07 -13.50 10.38
C LEU A 181 2.14 -14.01 11.82
N LEU A 182 2.90 -13.36 12.71
CA LEU A 182 3.16 -13.85 14.07
C LEU A 182 2.43 -13.09 15.17
N ALA A 183 1.96 -11.87 14.93
CA ALA A 183 1.31 -11.03 15.94
C ALA A 183 -0.11 -11.48 16.35
N GLY A 184 -0.65 -12.53 15.76
CA GLY A 184 -1.93 -13.11 16.15
C GLY A 184 -2.82 -13.54 14.98
N LYS A 185 -3.90 -14.26 15.30
CA LYS A 185 -4.75 -14.92 14.28
C LYS A 185 -5.40 -13.99 13.27
N ARG A 186 -5.65 -12.72 13.64
CA ARG A 186 -6.32 -11.74 12.79
C ARG A 186 -5.37 -10.72 12.19
N ALA A 187 -4.07 -10.76 12.54
CA ALA A 187 -3.07 -9.83 12.04
C ALA A 187 -2.85 -9.98 10.52
N SER A 188 -2.95 -11.20 10.02
CA SER A 188 -2.81 -11.54 8.60
C SER A 188 -4.12 -11.46 7.81
N ASP A 189 -5.27 -11.12 8.42
CA ASP A 189 -6.52 -10.96 7.66
C ASP A 189 -6.31 -9.94 6.54
N LEU A 190 -6.81 -10.26 5.36
CA LEU A 190 -6.80 -9.36 4.21
C LEU A 190 -7.94 -8.35 4.32
N ILE A 191 -7.63 -7.09 4.25
CA ILE A 191 -8.58 -5.98 4.28
C ILE A 191 -8.64 -5.42 2.87
N LEU A 192 -9.72 -5.68 2.17
CA LEU A 192 -9.89 -5.38 0.75
C LEU A 192 -10.95 -4.30 0.56
N PRO A 193 -10.69 -3.23 -0.19
CA PRO A 193 -11.68 -2.22 -0.52
C PRO A 193 -12.88 -2.83 -1.25
N ALA A 194 -14.08 -2.51 -0.80
CA ALA A 194 -15.35 -2.90 -1.43
C ALA A 194 -15.99 -1.75 -2.21
N ARG A 195 -15.35 -0.59 -2.24
CA ARG A 195 -15.74 0.63 -2.98
C ARG A 195 -14.53 1.19 -3.71
N PRO A 196 -14.72 2.08 -4.70
CA PRO A 196 -13.64 2.84 -5.32
C PRO A 196 -12.80 3.59 -4.28
N LEU A 197 -11.47 3.59 -4.45
CA LEU A 197 -10.54 4.14 -3.47
C LEU A 197 -10.74 5.64 -3.22
N GLY A 198 -11.04 6.42 -4.26
CA GLY A 198 -11.30 7.85 -4.15
C GLY A 198 -12.51 8.15 -3.28
N GLU A 199 -13.62 7.40 -3.49
CA GLU A 199 -14.84 7.52 -2.69
C GLU A 199 -14.58 7.18 -1.22
N MET A 200 -13.90 6.05 -1.00
CA MET A 200 -13.68 5.48 0.33
C MET A 200 -12.68 6.29 1.17
N HIS A 201 -11.70 6.96 0.55
CA HIS A 201 -10.69 7.71 1.27
C HIS A 201 -10.86 9.23 1.12
N GLY A 202 -10.63 9.75 -0.10
CA GLY A 202 -10.59 11.19 -0.34
C GLY A 202 -11.91 11.89 -0.07
N GLU A 203 -12.99 11.40 -0.68
CA GLU A 203 -14.31 12.02 -0.53
C GLU A 203 -14.88 11.83 0.90
N ALA A 204 -14.68 10.64 1.49
CA ALA A 204 -15.12 10.37 2.85
C ALA A 204 -14.39 11.24 3.88
N ALA A 205 -13.05 11.37 3.72
CA ALA A 205 -12.27 12.25 4.59
C ALA A 205 -12.65 13.73 4.41
N ALA A 206 -12.94 14.18 3.17
CA ALA A 206 -13.43 15.53 2.94
C ALA A 206 -14.74 15.80 3.68
N ARG A 207 -15.70 14.86 3.65
CA ARG A 207 -16.96 14.96 4.41
C ARG A 207 -16.71 15.00 5.92
N ALA A 208 -15.83 14.15 6.43
CA ALA A 208 -15.51 14.09 7.86
C ALA A 208 -14.82 15.37 8.35
N LEU A 209 -13.91 15.92 7.57
CA LEU A 209 -13.22 17.17 7.86
C LEU A 209 -14.18 18.38 7.82
N ALA A 210 -15.04 18.46 6.80
CA ALA A 210 -16.04 19.51 6.70
C ALA A 210 -17.04 19.48 7.87
N ALA A 211 -17.50 18.28 8.27
CA ALA A 211 -18.38 18.10 9.42
C ALA A 211 -17.72 18.54 10.74
N ALA A 212 -16.39 18.46 10.81
CA ALA A 212 -15.59 18.91 11.96
C ALA A 212 -15.14 20.38 11.85
N GLY A 213 -15.60 21.14 10.83
CA GLY A 213 -15.34 22.56 10.66
C GLY A 213 -14.01 22.89 9.96
N ALA A 214 -13.28 21.90 9.44
CA ALA A 214 -12.08 22.15 8.67
C ALA A 214 -12.39 22.64 7.25
N ILE A 215 -11.47 23.43 6.69
CA ILE A 215 -11.54 23.92 5.31
C ILE A 215 -10.68 23.00 4.43
N VAL A 216 -11.22 22.57 3.28
CA VAL A 216 -10.50 21.79 2.28
C VAL A 216 -10.42 22.56 0.98
N ARG A 217 -9.21 22.82 0.50
CA ARG A 217 -8.91 23.53 -0.75
C ARG A 217 -8.19 22.61 -1.71
N THR A 218 -8.93 21.98 -2.61
CA THR A 218 -8.38 21.19 -3.73
C THR A 218 -8.04 22.08 -4.90
N GLY A 219 -7.18 21.59 -5.82
CA GLY A 219 -6.68 22.38 -6.95
C GLY A 219 -5.83 23.57 -6.53
N THR A 220 -5.30 23.56 -5.30
CA THR A 220 -4.57 24.67 -4.70
C THR A 220 -3.15 24.24 -4.35
N ARG A 221 -2.20 24.61 -5.19
CA ARG A 221 -0.77 24.39 -4.94
C ARG A 221 -0.25 25.42 -3.94
N VAL A 222 0.56 24.99 -3.00
CA VAL A 222 1.28 25.85 -2.05
C VAL A 222 2.71 26.04 -2.58
N ASP A 223 3.06 27.29 -2.88
CA ASP A 223 4.39 27.61 -3.40
C ASP A 223 5.39 27.95 -2.28
N GLY A 224 4.93 28.50 -1.17
CA GLY A 224 5.71 28.78 0.03
C GLY A 224 4.87 28.68 1.31
N LEU A 225 5.47 28.21 2.39
CA LEU A 225 4.78 28.07 3.68
C LEU A 225 4.47 29.43 4.33
N ASP A 226 5.28 30.44 4.03
CA ASP A 226 5.16 31.80 4.61
C ASP A 226 3.98 32.58 3.99
N GLU A 227 3.41 32.11 2.88
CA GLU A 227 2.23 32.66 2.24
C GLU A 227 0.91 32.20 2.90
N LEU A 228 1.01 31.18 3.79
CA LEU A 228 -0.15 30.60 4.44
C LEU A 228 -0.56 31.40 5.67
N GLU A 229 -1.83 31.79 5.76
CA GLU A 229 -2.42 32.43 6.94
C GLU A 229 -2.63 31.42 8.08
N ALA A 230 -1.53 30.82 8.57
CA ALA A 230 -1.56 29.80 9.60
C ALA A 230 -0.47 30.02 10.66
N ASP A 231 -0.73 29.61 11.88
CA ASP A 231 0.21 29.69 13.00
C ASP A 231 1.25 28.56 12.95
N ALA A 232 0.88 27.46 12.28
CA ALA A 232 1.69 26.26 12.16
C ALA A 232 1.32 25.47 10.90
N ALA A 233 2.20 24.55 10.46
CA ALA A 233 1.95 23.74 9.28
C ALA A 233 2.38 22.28 9.43
N VAL A 234 1.66 21.36 8.75
CA VAL A 234 2.08 19.99 8.48
C VAL A 234 2.32 19.84 7.00
N VAL A 235 3.56 19.52 6.60
CA VAL A 235 3.95 19.27 5.20
C VAL A 235 3.84 17.77 4.92
N ALA A 236 2.76 17.37 4.23
CA ALA A 236 2.39 15.98 3.97
C ALA A 236 2.41 15.64 2.47
N VAL A 237 3.51 16.00 1.81
CA VAL A 237 3.74 15.86 0.36
C VAL A 237 4.88 14.87 0.08
N PRO A 238 5.12 14.44 -1.19
CA PRO A 238 6.26 13.62 -1.56
C PRO A 238 7.61 14.21 -1.16
N PRO A 239 8.68 13.38 -1.05
CA PRO A 239 10.00 13.80 -0.55
C PRO A 239 10.56 15.06 -1.22
N ALA A 240 10.62 15.10 -2.54
CA ALA A 240 11.15 16.22 -3.31
C ALA A 240 10.38 17.54 -3.04
N GLU A 241 9.05 17.47 -3.01
CA GLU A 241 8.20 18.63 -2.74
C GLU A 241 8.29 19.07 -1.27
N SER A 242 8.47 18.11 -0.35
CA SER A 242 8.73 18.41 1.06
C SER A 242 10.04 19.14 1.24
N ALA A 243 11.11 18.68 0.59
CA ALA A 243 12.41 19.32 0.60
C ALA A 243 12.35 20.77 0.05
N ARG A 244 11.61 20.97 -1.05
CA ARG A 244 11.38 22.30 -1.64
C ARG A 244 10.66 23.25 -0.67
N LEU A 245 9.55 22.81 -0.06
CA LEU A 245 8.75 23.65 0.84
C LEU A 245 9.46 23.95 2.16
N LEU A 246 10.25 23.01 2.67
CA LEU A 246 10.99 23.14 3.91
C LEU A 246 12.35 23.85 3.73
N VAL A 247 12.81 23.99 2.47
CA VAL A 247 14.16 24.49 2.13
C VAL A 247 15.23 23.61 2.80
N GLU A 248 15.01 22.28 2.74
CA GLU A 248 15.91 21.27 3.29
C GLU A 248 16.45 20.37 2.16
N PRO A 249 17.56 19.65 2.37
CA PRO A 249 18.02 18.64 1.40
C PRO A 249 16.95 17.57 1.20
N GLU A 250 16.79 17.11 -0.05
CA GLU A 250 15.96 15.96 -0.34
C GLU A 250 16.57 14.70 0.29
N PRO A 251 15.78 13.87 1.01
CA PRO A 251 16.29 12.62 1.57
C PRO A 251 16.68 11.64 0.46
N GLU A 252 17.81 10.96 0.63
CA GLU A 252 18.32 9.95 -0.32
C GLU A 252 17.48 8.67 -0.26
N LEU A 253 16.33 8.68 -0.91
CA LEU A 253 15.37 7.58 -0.94
C LEU A 253 15.13 7.15 -2.39
N GLU A 254 15.34 5.86 -2.66
CA GLU A 254 14.98 5.27 -3.94
C GLU A 254 13.49 4.95 -3.98
N ASN A 255 12.88 4.99 -5.16
CA ASN A 255 11.50 4.59 -5.38
C ASN A 255 11.39 3.17 -5.92
N SER A 256 10.27 2.52 -5.65
CA SER A 256 9.90 1.23 -6.24
C SER A 256 8.55 1.33 -6.94
N PRO A 257 8.49 0.92 -8.24
CA PRO A 257 7.29 1.08 -9.05
C PRO A 257 6.26 -0.02 -8.79
N ILE A 258 4.99 0.30 -9.05
CA ILE A 258 3.89 -0.64 -9.19
C ILE A 258 3.22 -0.43 -10.54
N VAL A 259 2.97 -1.53 -11.24
CA VAL A 259 2.18 -1.54 -12.48
C VAL A 259 0.88 -2.29 -12.23
N SER A 260 -0.24 -1.67 -12.57
CA SER A 260 -1.56 -2.26 -12.51
C SER A 260 -2.20 -2.32 -13.89
N VAL A 261 -2.74 -3.48 -14.25
CA VAL A 261 -3.46 -3.67 -15.51
C VAL A 261 -4.87 -4.17 -15.20
N HIS A 262 -5.85 -3.39 -15.58
CA HIS A 262 -7.26 -3.73 -15.48
C HIS A 262 -7.70 -4.42 -16.76
N LEU A 263 -8.37 -5.57 -16.64
CA LEU A 263 -8.76 -6.42 -17.74
C LEU A 263 -10.24 -6.82 -17.60
N LEU A 264 -11.02 -6.66 -18.66
CA LEU A 264 -12.36 -7.21 -18.75
C LEU A 264 -12.34 -8.34 -19.78
N PHE A 265 -12.53 -9.58 -19.33
CA PHE A 265 -12.65 -10.75 -20.20
C PHE A 265 -14.11 -11.08 -20.51
N ASP A 266 -14.36 -11.75 -21.63
CA ASP A 266 -15.69 -12.18 -22.10
C ASP A 266 -16.38 -13.21 -21.20
N ARG A 267 -15.61 -13.90 -20.36
CA ARG A 267 -16.06 -14.95 -19.44
C ARG A 267 -15.27 -14.98 -18.15
N ARG A 268 -15.77 -15.71 -17.17
CA ARG A 268 -15.06 -15.95 -15.90
C ARG A 268 -13.88 -16.89 -16.13
N VAL A 269 -12.66 -16.43 -15.77
CA VAL A 269 -11.42 -17.22 -15.76
C VAL A 269 -10.90 -17.43 -14.35
N LEU A 270 -11.05 -16.46 -13.44
CA LEU A 270 -10.64 -16.56 -12.05
C LEU A 270 -11.82 -16.98 -11.17
N HIS A 271 -11.71 -18.16 -10.52
CA HIS A 271 -12.75 -18.69 -9.63
C HIS A 271 -12.59 -18.29 -8.16
N HIS A 272 -11.50 -17.61 -7.83
CA HIS A 272 -11.17 -17.08 -6.50
C HIS A 272 -11.38 -15.56 -6.45
N ALA A 273 -11.55 -14.99 -5.26
CA ALA A 273 -11.62 -13.54 -5.12
C ALA A 273 -10.29 -12.85 -5.48
N LEU A 274 -9.18 -13.59 -5.24
CA LEU A 274 -7.83 -13.16 -5.60
C LEU A 274 -6.93 -14.41 -5.74
N ALA A 275 -5.84 -14.26 -6.48
CA ALA A 275 -4.79 -15.26 -6.60
C ALA A 275 -3.42 -14.61 -6.83
N ALA A 276 -2.35 -15.26 -6.36
CA ALA A 276 -0.98 -14.94 -6.74
C ALA A 276 -0.47 -15.92 -7.78
N LEU A 277 0.36 -15.48 -8.72
CA LEU A 277 0.96 -16.28 -9.77
C LEU A 277 2.48 -16.37 -9.54
N LEU A 278 2.98 -17.58 -9.49
CA LEU A 278 4.43 -17.83 -9.43
C LEU A 278 5.07 -17.69 -10.82
N ASP A 279 6.27 -17.16 -10.84
CA ASP A 279 7.09 -17.03 -12.07
C ASP A 279 6.27 -16.42 -13.23
N SER A 280 5.62 -15.28 -12.96
CA SER A 280 4.74 -14.60 -13.90
C SER A 280 4.94 -13.09 -13.82
N PRO A 281 4.81 -12.34 -14.93
CA PRO A 281 4.74 -10.88 -14.87
C PRO A 281 3.45 -10.37 -14.21
N ALA A 282 2.40 -11.19 -14.15
CA ALA A 282 1.17 -10.93 -13.42
C ALA A 282 1.28 -11.49 -12.01
N HIS A 283 1.72 -10.68 -11.03
CA HIS A 283 2.03 -11.19 -9.69
C HIS A 283 0.78 -11.55 -8.89
N TRP A 284 -0.19 -10.64 -8.87
CA TRP A 284 -1.44 -10.80 -8.15
C TRP A 284 -2.63 -10.43 -9.04
N ILE A 285 -3.69 -11.21 -8.95
CA ILE A 285 -4.92 -11.01 -9.72
C ILE A 285 -6.09 -10.92 -8.75
N PHE A 286 -6.96 -9.95 -8.95
CA PHE A 286 -8.14 -9.67 -8.14
C PHE A 286 -9.40 -9.68 -8.99
N ASP A 287 -10.44 -10.39 -8.56
CA ASP A 287 -11.78 -10.30 -9.14
C ASP A 287 -12.47 -9.06 -8.57
N ARG A 288 -12.35 -7.94 -9.30
CA ARG A 288 -12.85 -6.65 -8.85
C ARG A 288 -14.37 -6.63 -8.72
N GLY A 289 -15.08 -7.26 -9.64
CA GLY A 289 -16.54 -7.37 -9.59
C GLY A 289 -16.99 -8.07 -8.31
N ARG A 290 -16.37 -9.22 -8.00
CA ARG A 290 -16.65 -9.98 -6.78
C ARG A 290 -16.27 -9.23 -5.51
N LEU A 291 -15.13 -8.53 -5.49
CA LEU A 291 -14.66 -7.78 -4.30
C LEU A 291 -15.56 -6.59 -3.98
N THR A 292 -16.04 -5.88 -4.99
CA THR A 292 -16.91 -4.72 -4.82
C THR A 292 -18.39 -5.08 -4.76
N GLY A 293 -18.77 -6.29 -5.15
CA GLY A 293 -20.18 -6.70 -5.31
C GLY A 293 -20.85 -6.09 -6.54
N ARG A 294 -20.07 -5.55 -7.46
CA ARG A 294 -20.53 -4.96 -8.73
C ARG A 294 -19.93 -5.76 -9.89
N GLU A 295 -20.53 -6.92 -10.17
CA GLU A 295 -20.09 -7.75 -11.30
C GLU A 295 -20.53 -7.10 -12.62
N PRO A 296 -19.69 -7.15 -13.68
CA PRO A 296 -20.08 -6.69 -15.00
C PRO A 296 -21.24 -7.53 -15.54
N GLU A 297 -22.08 -6.96 -16.41
CA GLU A 297 -23.20 -7.68 -17.04
C GLU A 297 -22.74 -8.91 -17.81
N ARG A 298 -21.56 -8.86 -18.38
CA ARG A 298 -20.93 -9.94 -19.13
C ARG A 298 -19.45 -10.06 -18.75
N GLY A 299 -18.98 -11.28 -18.59
CA GLY A 299 -17.55 -11.56 -18.43
C GLY A 299 -17.06 -11.45 -17.00
N GLN A 300 -15.79 -11.07 -16.84
CA GLN A 300 -15.13 -10.90 -15.56
C GLN A 300 -14.17 -9.71 -15.57
N TYR A 301 -14.32 -8.83 -14.59
CA TYR A 301 -13.46 -7.68 -14.42
C TYR A 301 -12.37 -7.98 -13.41
N LEU A 302 -11.12 -8.03 -13.88
CA LEU A 302 -9.93 -8.32 -13.10
C LEU A 302 -9.03 -7.09 -12.98
N THR A 303 -8.38 -6.96 -11.84
CA THR A 303 -7.23 -6.07 -11.65
C THR A 303 -6.00 -6.93 -11.41
N VAL A 304 -4.97 -6.77 -12.23
CA VAL A 304 -3.67 -7.41 -12.09
C VAL A 304 -2.68 -6.40 -11.53
N VAL A 305 -1.95 -6.76 -10.50
CA VAL A 305 -0.95 -5.90 -9.85
C VAL A 305 0.41 -6.58 -9.87
N SER A 306 1.41 -5.86 -10.34
CA SER A 306 2.81 -6.27 -10.36
C SER A 306 3.64 -5.28 -9.55
N SER A 307 4.12 -5.74 -8.40
CA SER A 307 4.89 -4.96 -7.43
C SER A 307 6.38 -5.17 -7.63
N GLY A 308 7.19 -4.11 -7.45
CA GLY A 308 8.65 -4.20 -7.58
C GLY A 308 9.07 -4.81 -8.92
N ALA A 309 8.48 -4.32 -10.03
CA ALA A 309 8.66 -4.84 -11.38
C ALA A 309 9.12 -3.72 -12.34
N PRO A 310 10.36 -3.21 -12.16
CA PRO A 310 10.87 -2.13 -13.00
C PRO A 310 10.94 -2.52 -14.48
N GLU A 311 11.08 -3.80 -14.79
CA GLU A 311 11.05 -4.33 -16.16
C GLU A 311 9.71 -4.09 -16.87
N LEU A 312 8.61 -4.05 -16.15
CA LEU A 312 7.28 -3.77 -16.71
C LEU A 312 7.04 -2.28 -16.91
N GLU A 313 7.76 -1.44 -16.19
CA GLU A 313 7.63 0.01 -16.29
C GLU A 313 8.08 0.51 -17.68
N ALA A 314 9.08 -0.12 -18.27
CA ALA A 314 9.60 0.21 -19.59
C ALA A 314 8.59 -0.10 -20.72
N LEU A 315 7.74 -1.11 -20.53
CA LEU A 315 6.74 -1.50 -21.54
C LEU A 315 5.60 -0.48 -21.60
N ARG A 316 5.11 -0.19 -22.80
CA ARG A 316 4.09 0.83 -23.02
C ARG A 316 2.87 0.28 -23.77
N GLY A 317 1.71 0.90 -23.48
CA GLY A 317 0.49 0.70 -24.25
C GLY A 317 0.08 -0.76 -24.40
N ARG A 318 -0.08 -1.17 -25.65
CA ARG A 318 -0.61 -2.48 -26.02
C ARG A 318 0.32 -3.64 -25.64
N GLU A 319 1.62 -3.47 -25.75
CA GLU A 319 2.61 -4.49 -25.43
C GLU A 319 2.48 -4.98 -23.97
N LEU A 320 2.37 -4.06 -23.01
CA LEU A 320 2.17 -4.40 -21.62
C LEU A 320 0.84 -5.13 -21.37
N VAL A 321 -0.25 -4.65 -22.00
CA VAL A 321 -1.57 -5.29 -21.88
C VAL A 321 -1.54 -6.71 -22.44
N GLU A 322 -0.95 -6.92 -23.62
CA GLU A 322 -0.82 -8.23 -24.26
C GLU A 322 0.01 -9.19 -23.41
N LEU A 323 1.15 -8.73 -22.86
CA LEU A 323 1.98 -9.54 -21.97
C LEU A 323 1.21 -10.00 -20.73
N ILE A 324 0.53 -9.08 -20.04
CA ILE A 324 -0.20 -9.39 -18.79
C ILE A 324 -1.44 -10.24 -19.09
N ALA A 325 -2.20 -9.94 -20.14
CA ALA A 325 -3.37 -10.72 -20.52
C ALA A 325 -2.97 -12.15 -20.94
N ALA A 326 -1.89 -12.32 -21.71
CA ALA A 326 -1.35 -13.61 -22.06
C ALA A 326 -0.95 -14.42 -20.82
N ALA A 327 -0.25 -13.81 -19.86
CA ALA A 327 0.11 -14.47 -18.60
C ALA A 327 -1.12 -14.93 -17.79
N VAL A 328 -2.19 -14.16 -17.81
CA VAL A 328 -3.46 -14.51 -17.14
C VAL A 328 -4.14 -15.70 -17.83
N VAL A 329 -4.32 -15.64 -19.17
CA VAL A 329 -5.03 -16.72 -19.87
C VAL A 329 -4.24 -18.01 -19.95
N GLU A 330 -2.91 -17.95 -19.95
CA GLU A 330 -2.03 -19.12 -19.87
C GLU A 330 -2.28 -19.93 -18.60
N ARG A 331 -2.53 -19.25 -17.46
CA ARG A 331 -2.69 -19.87 -16.13
C ARG A 331 -4.14 -20.22 -15.79
N LEU A 332 -5.09 -19.42 -16.28
CA LEU A 332 -6.49 -19.49 -15.85
C LEU A 332 -7.42 -20.03 -16.94
N GLY A 333 -6.98 -20.12 -18.19
CA GLY A 333 -7.77 -20.61 -19.33
C GLY A 333 -8.08 -19.51 -20.33
N GLN A 334 -8.43 -19.96 -21.56
CA GLN A 334 -8.64 -19.07 -22.68
C GLN A 334 -9.90 -18.20 -22.53
N ALA A 335 -9.74 -16.91 -22.81
CA ALA A 335 -10.81 -15.91 -22.81
C ALA A 335 -10.45 -14.76 -23.77
N GLU A 336 -11.45 -14.10 -24.30
CA GLU A 336 -11.28 -12.91 -25.11
C GLU A 336 -11.20 -11.66 -24.24
N LEU A 337 -10.21 -10.81 -24.50
CA LEU A 337 -10.08 -9.51 -23.83
C LEU A 337 -10.98 -8.48 -24.49
N LEU A 338 -11.99 -8.00 -23.77
CA LEU A 338 -12.96 -7.02 -24.25
C LEU A 338 -12.53 -5.58 -24.00
N TRP A 339 -11.85 -5.32 -22.87
CA TRP A 339 -11.42 -3.99 -22.48
C TRP A 339 -10.18 -4.09 -21.56
N SER A 340 -9.36 -3.04 -21.60
CA SER A 340 -8.20 -2.93 -20.71
C SER A 340 -7.84 -1.49 -20.40
N ARG A 341 -7.22 -1.29 -19.22
CA ARG A 341 -6.64 -0.02 -18.80
C ARG A 341 -5.41 -0.24 -17.92
N VAL A 342 -4.39 0.58 -18.13
CA VAL A 342 -3.13 0.52 -17.38
C VAL A 342 -3.04 1.71 -16.43
N SER A 343 -2.60 1.46 -15.21
CA SER A 343 -2.07 2.46 -14.29
C SER A 343 -0.62 2.15 -13.95
N ARG A 344 0.20 3.17 -13.90
CA ARG A 344 1.62 3.09 -13.50
C ARG A 344 1.87 4.08 -12.40
N GLU A 345 2.48 3.58 -11.34
CA GLU A 345 2.92 4.37 -10.20
C GLU A 345 4.44 4.19 -10.06
N PRO A 346 5.27 5.01 -10.76
CA PRO A 346 6.72 4.86 -10.71
C PRO A 346 7.29 5.14 -9.32
N GLU A 347 6.64 6.00 -8.57
CA GLU A 347 6.96 6.35 -7.18
C GLU A 347 5.91 5.78 -6.21
N ALA A 348 5.51 4.51 -6.41
CA ALA A 348 4.45 3.90 -5.62
C ALA A 348 4.81 3.83 -4.13
N THR A 349 6.04 3.44 -3.84
CA THR A 349 6.61 3.40 -2.48
C THR A 349 8.09 3.73 -2.53
N ILE A 350 8.66 4.16 -1.40
CA ILE A 350 10.12 4.11 -1.27
C ILE A 350 10.58 2.65 -1.18
N ALA A 351 11.75 2.37 -1.74
CA ALA A 351 12.39 1.07 -1.72
C ALA A 351 13.10 0.87 -0.37
N VAL A 352 12.55 0.01 0.49
CA VAL A 352 13.11 -0.31 1.82
C VAL A 352 14.30 -1.28 1.71
N ARG A 353 15.34 -0.85 1.00
CA ARG A 353 16.61 -1.56 0.86
C ARG A 353 17.45 -1.50 2.15
N PRO A 354 18.47 -2.34 2.31
CA PRO A 354 19.40 -2.23 3.44
C PRO A 354 19.95 -0.81 3.60
N GLY A 355 19.83 -0.25 4.82
CA GLY A 355 20.29 1.10 5.14
C GLY A 355 19.31 2.24 4.85
N SER A 356 18.25 2.03 4.05
CA SER A 356 17.28 3.08 3.70
C SER A 356 16.58 3.70 4.91
N GLU A 357 16.44 2.98 6.01
CA GLU A 357 15.81 3.49 7.24
C GLU A 357 16.55 4.69 7.84
N LEU A 358 17.87 4.79 7.63
CA LEU A 358 18.69 5.90 8.11
C LEU A 358 18.39 7.22 7.40
N HIS A 359 17.83 7.14 6.18
CA HIS A 359 17.49 8.29 5.34
C HIS A 359 16.02 8.73 5.49
N ARG A 360 15.23 8.02 6.31
CA ARG A 360 13.84 8.36 6.57
C ARG A 360 13.73 9.33 7.75
N PRO A 361 13.47 10.64 7.50
CA PRO A 361 13.44 11.63 8.57
C PRO A 361 12.21 11.44 9.48
N GLY A 362 12.34 11.88 10.73
CA GLY A 362 11.22 11.99 11.65
C GLY A 362 10.24 13.11 11.29
N PRO A 363 9.21 13.32 12.11
CA PRO A 363 8.20 14.36 11.87
C PRO A 363 8.71 15.79 12.11
N GLN A 364 9.76 15.98 12.87
CA GLN A 364 10.31 17.30 13.18
C GLN A 364 11.04 17.89 11.96
N THR A 365 11.02 19.23 11.85
CA THR A 365 11.78 19.99 10.86
C THR A 365 12.66 21.02 11.56
N ALA A 366 13.48 21.73 10.79
CA ALA A 366 14.25 22.84 11.34
C ALA A 366 13.38 24.01 11.84
N ARG A 367 12.11 24.09 11.42
CA ARG A 367 11.13 25.12 11.84
C ARG A 367 10.26 24.56 12.96
N LEU A 368 10.29 25.18 14.15
CA LEU A 368 9.55 24.72 15.34
C LEU A 368 8.04 24.61 15.17
N ASN A 369 7.45 25.42 14.29
CA ASN A 369 6.02 25.42 14.00
C ASN A 369 5.64 24.62 12.75
N VAL A 370 6.55 23.81 12.21
CA VAL A 370 6.33 23.01 11.01
C VAL A 370 6.77 21.58 11.26
N THR A 371 5.90 20.63 10.93
CA THR A 371 6.22 19.21 10.92
C THR A 371 6.03 18.61 9.54
N ARG A 372 6.61 17.42 9.31
CA ARG A 372 6.45 16.68 8.06
C ARG A 372 5.74 15.35 8.28
N ALA A 373 5.01 14.88 7.27
CA ALA A 373 4.37 13.58 7.24
C ALA A 373 4.47 12.93 5.85
N GLY A 374 4.32 11.63 5.78
CA GLY A 374 4.35 10.85 4.55
C GLY A 374 4.75 9.40 4.84
N ALA A 375 4.31 8.45 4.03
CA ALA A 375 4.73 7.06 4.17
C ALA A 375 6.26 6.87 4.08
N TRP A 376 6.96 7.84 3.52
CA TRP A 376 8.41 7.88 3.38
C TRP A 376 9.15 8.33 4.64
N THR A 377 8.44 8.86 5.66
CA THR A 377 9.07 9.27 6.94
C THR A 377 9.28 8.08 7.88
N GLY A 378 10.19 8.24 8.85
CA GLY A 378 10.55 7.21 9.83
C GLY A 378 9.46 7.03 10.88
N THR A 379 8.58 6.07 10.69
CA THR A 379 7.48 5.73 11.61
C THR A 379 7.67 4.40 12.32
N GLY A 380 8.77 3.68 12.04
CA GLY A 380 8.95 2.29 12.43
C GLY A 380 8.13 1.30 11.59
N TRP A 381 7.36 1.80 10.60
CA TRP A 381 6.58 0.98 9.67
C TRP A 381 7.13 1.08 8.25
N PRO A 382 6.95 0.02 7.43
CA PRO A 382 7.19 0.12 5.99
C PRO A 382 6.32 1.20 5.34
N PRO A 383 6.67 1.70 4.13
CA PRO A 383 5.95 2.75 3.40
C PRO A 383 4.60 2.24 2.84
N THR A 384 3.66 1.99 3.71
CA THR A 384 2.32 1.45 3.45
C THR A 384 1.24 2.47 3.81
N MET A 385 -0.03 2.15 3.57
CA MET A 385 -1.17 2.96 4.04
C MET A 385 -1.14 3.14 5.56
N GLU A 386 -0.74 2.12 6.31
CA GLU A 386 -0.55 2.20 7.76
C GLU A 386 0.57 3.18 8.13
N GLY A 387 1.73 3.08 7.45
CA GLY A 387 2.85 4.01 7.63
C GLY A 387 2.46 5.46 7.33
N ALA A 388 1.66 5.68 6.27
CA ALA A 388 1.16 7.01 5.92
C ALA A 388 0.26 7.60 7.03
N VAL A 389 -0.72 6.85 7.51
CA VAL A 389 -1.62 7.29 8.58
C VAL A 389 -0.84 7.57 9.87
N ARG A 390 0.04 6.65 10.27
CA ARG A 390 0.92 6.83 11.45
C ARG A 390 1.78 8.08 11.36
N SER A 391 2.31 8.37 10.18
CA SER A 391 3.14 9.56 9.98
C SER A 391 2.35 10.85 10.18
N GLY A 392 1.11 10.90 9.70
CA GLY A 392 0.22 12.05 9.90
C GLY A 392 -0.11 12.27 11.38
N ILE A 393 -0.47 11.22 12.09
CA ILE A 393 -0.70 11.26 13.55
C ILE A 393 0.54 11.73 14.29
N ALA A 394 1.71 11.17 13.96
CA ALA A 394 2.98 11.55 14.59
C ALA A 394 3.33 13.02 14.33
N ALA A 395 3.11 13.52 13.12
CA ALA A 395 3.36 14.91 12.77
C ALA A 395 2.43 15.87 13.52
N ALA A 396 1.14 15.56 13.62
CA ALA A 396 0.17 16.35 14.38
C ALA A 396 0.53 16.42 15.86
N ARG A 397 0.88 15.28 16.47
CA ARG A 397 1.29 15.22 17.88
C ARG A 397 2.59 15.95 18.15
N ALA A 398 3.59 15.81 17.27
CA ALA A 398 4.85 16.54 17.39
C ALA A 398 4.65 18.05 17.32
N LEU A 399 3.75 18.52 16.43
CA LEU A 399 3.42 19.94 16.29
C LEU A 399 2.78 20.50 17.57
N THR A 400 1.86 19.75 18.18
CA THR A 400 1.15 20.19 19.41
C THR A 400 2.06 20.15 20.62
N ALA A 401 2.94 19.14 20.75
CA ALA A 401 3.90 19.02 21.87
C ALA A 401 4.95 20.16 21.86
N ALA A 402 5.54 20.45 20.72
CA ALA A 402 6.55 21.51 20.59
C ALA A 402 6.03 22.90 21.05
N ARG A 403 4.73 23.16 20.85
CA ARG A 403 4.13 24.41 21.31
C ARG A 403 3.81 24.47 22.81
N GLN A 404 3.52 23.33 23.43
CA GLN A 404 3.32 23.29 24.87
C GLN A 404 4.63 23.61 25.61
N GLU A 405 5.77 23.13 25.08
CA GLU A 405 7.09 23.44 25.62
C GLU A 405 7.50 24.92 25.48
N VAL A 406 7.06 25.60 24.41
CA VAL A 406 7.33 27.04 24.19
C VAL A 406 6.43 27.93 25.05
N ALA A 407 5.25 27.43 25.46
CA ALA A 407 4.28 28.16 26.26
C ALA A 407 4.46 27.97 27.77
N ALA A 408 5.27 27.00 28.19
CA ALA A 408 5.62 26.71 29.60
C ALA A 408 6.91 27.41 30.03
#